data_efbd8238a6297ce7132d84c6cbd72130
#
_entry.id   efbd8238a6297ce7132d84c6cbd72130
#
_cell.length_a   1.000
_cell.length_b   1.000
_cell.length_c   1.000
_cell.angle_alpha   90.00
_cell.angle_beta   90.00
_cell.angle_gamma   90.00
#
_symmetry.space_group_name_H-M   'P 1'
#
loop_
_entity.id
_entity.type
_entity.pdbx_description
1 polymer ?
#
loop_
_entity_poly.entity_id
_entity_poly.type
_entity_poly.pdbx_seq_one_letter_code
_entity_poly.pdbx_strand_id
1 'polypeptide(L)'
;MQTDIEISNQHTPSPITEIAAKLNLTPDDLEPYGKYKAKISRQTLTTLSSSPLSHCKTTCCRGTPPLFSSHCKTTCCRGTPPLFSSHCEARDVSHTSPRQSTNQCDSTQFPSSNLILVTALTPTSAGEGKSTVSIGLADALSQLGKKAALSLREPSLGPCFGIKGGATGGGMSQIVPMDEINLNFTGDIHAITAANNLLSAMIDNHITHGNELGFQTICFKRCLDLNDRALREIRIGLGGTANGKPRTDKFNISVASEVMAILCLAEDLADLKHRLGQIIIGETNEHKPIRAKDLKADGAMAAILKDAILPNLVQTLEHTPAFVHGGPFANIAHGTSSVIAAKTALSLADYVVTEAGF
;
A
#
# COMPACT_ATOMS: atom_id res chain seq x y z
N MET A 1 -33.99 10.46 -0.04
CA MET A 1 -32.73 10.16 -0.77
C MET A 1 -32.29 8.81 -0.29
N GLN A 2 -32.00 7.87 -1.18
CA GLN A 2 -31.51 6.54 -0.81
C GLN A 2 -30.12 6.64 -0.17
N THR A 3 -29.85 5.82 0.81
CA THR A 3 -28.52 5.70 1.41
C THR A 3 -27.59 4.88 0.51
N ASP A 4 -26.28 5.02 0.69
CA ASP A 4 -25.27 4.27 -0.09
C ASP A 4 -25.48 2.75 0.02
N ILE A 5 -25.83 2.26 1.21
CA ILE A 5 -26.11 0.83 1.43
C ILE A 5 -27.39 0.37 0.73
N GLU A 6 -28.44 1.20 0.69
CA GLU A 6 -29.67 0.87 -0.04
C GLU A 6 -29.40 0.78 -1.55
N ILE A 7 -28.58 1.68 -2.10
CA ILE A 7 -28.17 1.65 -3.52
C ILE A 7 -27.35 0.38 -3.80
N SER A 8 -26.37 0.10 -2.95
CA SER A 8 -25.54 -1.11 -3.07
C SER A 8 -26.36 -2.39 -3.03
N ASN A 9 -27.35 -2.49 -2.12
CA ASN A 9 -28.18 -3.68 -1.94
C ASN A 9 -29.22 -3.89 -3.06
N GLN A 10 -29.55 -2.85 -3.81
CA GLN A 10 -30.44 -2.97 -4.98
C GLN A 10 -29.68 -3.48 -6.21
N HIS A 11 -28.36 -3.39 -6.21
CA HIS A 11 -27.52 -3.87 -7.28
C HIS A 11 -27.22 -5.36 -7.11
N THR A 12 -27.23 -6.11 -8.23
CA THR A 12 -26.82 -7.52 -8.25
C THR A 12 -25.41 -7.61 -8.83
N PRO A 13 -24.37 -7.85 -8.00
CA PRO A 13 -23.01 -7.98 -8.49
C PRO A 13 -22.86 -9.19 -9.43
N SER A 14 -22.05 -9.07 -10.47
CA SER A 14 -21.63 -10.18 -11.31
C SER A 14 -20.68 -11.11 -10.57
N PRO A 15 -20.65 -12.41 -10.88
CA PRO A 15 -19.61 -13.32 -10.37
C PRO A 15 -18.21 -12.75 -10.63
N ILE A 16 -17.32 -12.89 -9.66
CA ILE A 16 -15.98 -12.30 -9.76
C ILE A 16 -15.17 -12.85 -10.94
N THR A 17 -15.47 -14.06 -11.37
CA THR A 17 -14.85 -14.67 -12.57
C THR A 17 -15.21 -13.94 -13.87
N GLU A 18 -16.41 -13.39 -13.96
CA GLU A 18 -16.83 -12.57 -15.12
C GLU A 18 -16.12 -11.21 -15.12
N ILE A 19 -15.90 -10.63 -13.95
CA ILE A 19 -15.13 -9.39 -13.79
C ILE A 19 -13.67 -9.63 -14.15
N ALA A 20 -13.09 -10.73 -13.68
CA ALA A 20 -11.72 -11.12 -14.01
C ALA A 20 -11.52 -11.35 -15.51
N ALA A 21 -12.51 -11.95 -16.18
CA ALA A 21 -12.48 -12.17 -17.63
C ALA A 21 -12.35 -10.86 -18.44
N LYS A 22 -12.90 -9.72 -17.95
CA LYS A 22 -12.70 -8.39 -18.54
C LYS A 22 -11.24 -7.95 -18.57
N LEU A 23 -10.43 -8.49 -17.64
CA LEU A 23 -8.99 -8.26 -17.54
C LEU A 23 -8.16 -9.36 -18.21
N ASN A 24 -8.81 -10.33 -18.91
CA ASN A 24 -8.21 -11.53 -19.49
C ASN A 24 -7.63 -12.49 -18.43
N LEU A 25 -8.14 -12.46 -17.21
CA LEU A 25 -7.81 -13.42 -16.17
C LEU A 25 -8.77 -14.62 -16.25
N THR A 26 -8.23 -15.79 -15.96
CA THR A 26 -8.97 -17.06 -15.85
C THR A 26 -9.32 -17.35 -14.39
N PRO A 27 -10.23 -18.29 -14.10
CA PRO A 27 -10.48 -18.71 -12.71
C PRO A 27 -9.24 -19.22 -11.97
N ASP A 28 -8.27 -19.80 -12.66
CA ASP A 28 -7.00 -20.29 -12.06
C ASP A 28 -6.07 -19.15 -11.62
N ASP A 29 -6.29 -17.94 -12.12
CA ASP A 29 -5.57 -16.73 -11.72
C ASP A 29 -6.08 -16.13 -10.39
N LEU A 30 -7.15 -16.71 -9.83
CA LEU A 30 -7.88 -16.17 -8.69
C LEU A 30 -7.87 -17.13 -7.50
N GLU A 31 -7.77 -16.56 -6.30
CA GLU A 31 -8.09 -17.20 -5.04
C GLU A 31 -9.46 -16.67 -4.56
N PRO A 32 -10.58 -17.40 -4.74
CA PRO A 32 -11.91 -16.88 -4.49
C PRO A 32 -12.20 -16.68 -2.98
N TYR A 33 -12.80 -15.56 -2.66
CA TYR A 33 -13.33 -15.22 -1.34
C TYR A 33 -14.86 -15.02 -1.43
N GLY A 34 -15.58 -16.10 -1.75
CA GLY A 34 -16.99 -16.07 -2.07
C GLY A 34 -17.26 -15.79 -3.55
N LYS A 35 -18.50 -15.39 -3.87
CA LYS A 35 -18.95 -15.24 -5.26
C LYS A 35 -18.48 -13.95 -5.93
N TYR A 36 -18.31 -12.89 -5.16
CA TYR A 36 -18.20 -11.52 -5.68
C TYR A 36 -16.85 -10.85 -5.42
N LYS A 37 -15.92 -11.55 -4.78
CA LYS A 37 -14.56 -11.07 -4.48
C LYS A 37 -13.54 -12.20 -4.57
N ALA A 38 -12.33 -11.87 -4.95
CA ALA A 38 -11.21 -12.80 -5.02
C ALA A 38 -9.89 -12.08 -4.76
N LYS A 39 -8.85 -12.82 -4.41
CA LYS A 39 -7.46 -12.34 -4.51
C LYS A 39 -6.86 -12.77 -5.84
N ILE A 40 -5.90 -11.98 -6.33
CA ILE A 40 -5.07 -12.40 -7.45
C ILE A 40 -4.08 -13.45 -6.93
N SER A 41 -3.99 -14.59 -7.63
CA SER A 41 -3.14 -15.69 -7.18
C SER A 41 -1.66 -15.31 -7.19
N ARG A 42 -0.89 -15.92 -6.31
CA ARG A 42 0.56 -15.69 -6.22
C ARG A 42 1.26 -16.03 -7.53
N GLN A 43 0.83 -17.09 -8.22
CA GLN A 43 1.40 -17.51 -9.48
C GLN A 43 1.20 -16.44 -10.57
N THR A 44 -0.01 -15.89 -10.66
CA THR A 44 -0.34 -14.80 -11.58
C THR A 44 0.49 -13.56 -11.31
N LEU A 45 0.63 -13.15 -10.05
CA LEU A 45 1.47 -12.01 -9.68
C LEU A 45 2.94 -12.23 -10.09
N THR A 46 3.46 -13.43 -9.92
CA THR A 46 4.84 -13.77 -10.35
C THR A 46 4.97 -13.66 -11.87
N THR A 47 3.99 -14.17 -12.62
CA THR A 47 3.98 -14.09 -14.09
C THR A 47 3.89 -12.64 -14.57
N LEU A 48 3.00 -11.84 -14.00
CA LEU A 48 2.86 -10.43 -14.34
C LEU A 48 4.11 -9.61 -13.97
N SER A 49 4.76 -9.92 -12.84
CA SER A 49 5.98 -9.24 -12.40
C SER A 49 7.20 -9.57 -13.27
N SER A 50 7.23 -10.72 -13.91
CA SER A 50 8.30 -11.12 -14.84
C SER A 50 8.15 -10.52 -16.25
N SER A 51 7.00 -9.88 -16.55
CA SER A 51 6.78 -9.18 -17.81
C SER A 51 7.62 -7.88 -17.91
N PRO A 52 7.93 -7.37 -19.11
CA PRO A 52 8.83 -6.22 -19.31
C PRO A 52 8.50 -4.95 -18.53
N LEU A 53 7.25 -4.77 -18.07
CA LEU A 53 6.83 -3.67 -17.19
C LEU A 53 7.52 -3.66 -15.83
N SER A 54 7.90 -4.83 -15.32
CA SER A 54 8.52 -4.96 -14.00
C SER A 54 9.98 -4.51 -13.98
N HIS A 55 10.62 -4.37 -15.13
CA HIS A 55 12.04 -4.04 -15.26
C HIS A 55 12.33 -2.55 -15.45
N CYS A 56 11.38 -1.66 -15.25
CA CYS A 56 11.69 -0.24 -15.04
C CYS A 56 12.38 -0.04 -13.68
N LYS A 57 13.43 -0.82 -13.45
CA LYS A 57 14.43 -0.48 -12.44
C LYS A 57 15.05 0.83 -12.89
N THR A 58 15.02 1.81 -12.05
CA THR A 58 15.71 3.10 -11.96
C THR A 58 17.18 3.08 -12.47
N THR A 59 17.43 2.57 -13.64
CA THR A 59 18.80 2.54 -14.23
C THR A 59 18.96 3.59 -15.31
N CYS A 60 17.95 4.42 -15.55
CA CYS A 60 17.98 5.41 -16.64
C CYS A 60 18.47 6.81 -16.26
N CYS A 61 19.00 7.03 -15.06
CA CYS A 61 19.52 8.34 -14.66
C CYS A 61 20.87 8.24 -13.91
N ARG A 62 21.86 7.55 -14.50
CA ARG A 62 23.27 7.83 -14.23
C ARG A 62 23.88 8.52 -15.43
N GLY A 63 23.62 9.81 -15.53
CA GLY A 63 24.23 10.67 -16.54
C GLY A 63 23.76 12.09 -16.28
N THR A 64 24.69 13.01 -16.14
CA THR A 64 24.60 14.48 -16.07
C THR A 64 23.26 15.10 -16.47
N PRO A 65 22.75 16.11 -15.76
CA PRO A 65 21.49 16.75 -16.04
C PRO A 65 21.47 17.38 -17.42
N PRO A 66 20.54 17.07 -18.30
CA PRO A 66 20.33 17.82 -19.51
C PRO A 66 19.56 19.10 -19.22
N LEU A 67 20.04 20.21 -19.78
CA LEU A 67 19.34 21.46 -19.97
C LEU A 67 17.92 21.18 -20.51
N PHE A 68 16.95 21.89 -20.02
CA PHE A 68 15.56 21.88 -20.39
C PHE A 68 15.30 21.61 -21.88
N SER A 69 14.66 20.50 -22.21
CA SER A 69 13.90 20.36 -23.43
C SER A 69 12.47 19.98 -23.09
N SER A 70 11.53 20.69 -23.68
CA SER A 70 10.11 20.79 -23.34
C SER A 70 9.24 19.57 -23.72
N HIS A 71 9.77 18.35 -23.73
CA HIS A 71 9.04 17.14 -24.16
C HIS A 71 9.27 15.88 -23.31
N CYS A 72 9.55 16.05 -22.02
CA CYS A 72 9.45 14.92 -21.10
C CYS A 72 8.16 15.06 -20.30
N LYS A 73 7.11 14.36 -20.74
CA LYS A 73 5.88 14.21 -19.96
C LYS A 73 6.18 13.31 -18.78
N THR A 74 6.45 13.98 -17.65
CA THR A 74 6.19 13.62 -16.26
C THR A 74 6.22 12.15 -15.85
N THR A 75 7.05 11.87 -14.89
CA THR A 75 6.87 10.97 -13.74
C THR A 75 7.98 9.93 -13.57
N CYS A 76 9.23 10.34 -13.56
CA CYS A 76 10.25 9.43 -13.09
C CYS A 76 11.47 10.15 -12.51
N CYS A 77 11.30 11.09 -11.58
CA CYS A 77 12.40 11.59 -10.75
C CYS A 77 11.86 12.35 -9.53
N ARG A 78 11.67 11.67 -8.42
CA ARG A 78 11.78 12.27 -7.09
C ARG A 78 12.67 11.40 -6.23
N GLY A 79 13.96 11.67 -6.33
CA GLY A 79 14.91 11.32 -5.29
C GLY A 79 14.87 12.40 -4.20
N THR A 80 14.98 11.98 -2.96
CA THR A 80 15.16 12.81 -1.76
C THR A 80 16.24 13.87 -1.92
N PRO A 81 16.06 15.09 -1.39
CA PRO A 81 17.10 16.13 -1.41
C PRO A 81 18.21 15.80 -0.41
N PRO A 82 19.48 15.99 -0.77
CA PRO A 82 20.58 15.95 0.20
C PRO A 82 20.69 17.28 0.94
N LEU A 83 20.94 17.16 2.24
CA LEU A 83 21.30 18.25 3.14
C LEU A 83 22.59 18.95 2.67
N PHE A 84 22.60 20.25 2.84
CA PHE A 84 23.68 21.21 2.54
C PHE A 84 25.07 20.76 2.97
N SER A 85 26.06 20.91 2.08
CA SER A 85 27.38 21.42 2.43
C SER A 85 28.00 22.19 1.25
N SER A 86 28.52 23.36 1.59
CA SER A 86 29.16 24.36 0.75
C SER A 86 30.53 23.91 0.22
N HIS A 87 30.94 24.53 -0.88
CA HIS A 87 32.24 24.54 -1.56
C HIS A 87 32.48 23.52 -2.66
N CYS A 88 32.39 23.99 -3.88
CA CYS A 88 33.16 23.46 -5.01
C CYS A 88 33.70 24.60 -5.84
N GLU A 89 35.02 24.75 -5.80
CA GLU A 89 35.83 25.63 -6.69
C GLU A 89 35.84 25.08 -8.11
N ALA A 90 35.73 25.99 -9.07
CA ALA A 90 35.87 25.73 -10.49
C ALA A 90 37.31 25.35 -10.85
N ARG A 91 37.50 24.25 -11.57
CA ARG A 91 38.72 23.98 -12.34
C ARG A 91 38.36 23.79 -13.80
N ASP A 92 38.99 24.65 -14.62
CA ASP A 92 39.05 24.58 -16.08
C ASP A 92 39.61 23.24 -16.56
N VAL A 93 38.92 22.58 -17.48
CA VAL A 93 39.49 21.51 -18.31
C VAL A 93 39.08 21.70 -19.77
N SER A 94 40.08 21.80 -20.59
CA SER A 94 40.14 22.02 -22.03
C SER A 94 39.31 21.02 -22.88
N HIS A 95 38.85 21.54 -24.01
CA HIS A 95 38.19 20.91 -25.13
C HIS A 95 38.74 19.55 -25.57
N THR A 96 37.87 18.53 -25.53
CA THR A 96 37.90 17.39 -26.46
C THR A 96 36.47 17.09 -26.91
N SER A 97 36.29 16.98 -28.23
CA SER A 97 35.03 16.79 -28.93
C SER A 97 34.20 15.58 -28.44
N PRO A 98 32.87 15.72 -28.32
CA PRO A 98 32.03 14.57 -27.88
C PRO A 98 31.88 13.56 -29.02
N ARG A 99 32.30 12.34 -28.78
CA ARG A 99 31.82 11.17 -29.55
C ARG A 99 30.35 11.07 -29.36
N GLN A 100 29.56 11.17 -30.42
CA GLN A 100 28.14 10.82 -30.47
C GLN A 100 28.03 9.32 -30.25
N SER A 101 27.70 8.91 -29.03
CA SER A 101 27.13 7.59 -28.79
C SER A 101 25.63 7.70 -29.08
N THR A 102 25.20 7.26 -30.24
CA THR A 102 23.80 6.98 -30.56
C THR A 102 23.35 5.78 -29.75
N ASN A 103 23.10 5.96 -28.46
CA ASN A 103 22.25 5.04 -27.73
C ASN A 103 20.82 5.37 -28.15
N GLN A 104 20.39 4.77 -29.24
CA GLN A 104 18.96 4.55 -29.50
C GLN A 104 18.44 3.82 -28.27
N CYS A 105 17.67 4.52 -27.43
CA CYS A 105 16.80 3.89 -26.47
C CYS A 105 15.81 3.07 -27.33
N ASP A 106 15.99 1.76 -27.34
CA ASP A 106 15.10 0.85 -28.04
C ASP A 106 13.71 1.12 -27.51
N SER A 107 12.84 1.66 -28.36
CA SER A 107 11.43 1.96 -28.09
C SER A 107 10.59 0.66 -28.07
N THR A 108 11.17 -0.45 -27.63
CA THR A 108 10.51 -1.73 -27.53
C THR A 108 9.63 -1.77 -26.28
N GLN A 109 8.36 -1.38 -26.51
CA GLN A 109 7.16 -1.93 -25.87
C GLN A 109 7.08 -1.83 -24.34
N PHE A 110 6.93 -0.60 -23.83
CA PHE A 110 6.09 -0.45 -22.66
C PHE A 110 4.64 -0.64 -23.13
N PRO A 111 3.85 -1.54 -22.52
CA PRO A 111 2.41 -1.49 -22.71
C PRO A 111 1.98 -0.06 -22.35
N SER A 112 1.21 0.54 -23.22
CA SER A 112 0.81 1.96 -23.17
C SER A 112 -0.28 2.21 -22.13
N SER A 113 -0.16 1.59 -20.95
CA SER A 113 -1.12 1.75 -19.86
C SER A 113 -0.99 3.14 -19.24
N ASN A 114 -2.11 3.79 -19.01
CA ASN A 114 -2.19 5.14 -18.46
C ASN A 114 -2.61 5.08 -16.99
N LEU A 115 -1.78 5.64 -16.09
CA LEU A 115 -2.13 5.83 -14.70
C LEU A 115 -2.73 7.21 -14.48
N ILE A 116 -3.96 7.26 -13.99
CA ILE A 116 -4.67 8.49 -13.65
C ILE A 116 -4.75 8.59 -12.12
N LEU A 117 -4.17 9.65 -11.56
CA LEU A 117 -4.17 9.92 -10.14
C LEU A 117 -5.24 10.96 -9.78
N VAL A 118 -6.17 10.58 -8.91
CA VAL A 118 -7.15 11.47 -8.30
C VAL A 118 -6.68 11.85 -6.90
N THR A 119 -6.51 13.13 -6.66
CA THR A 119 -6.06 13.66 -5.36
C THR A 119 -6.83 14.93 -4.99
N ALA A 120 -6.61 15.47 -3.80
CA ALA A 120 -7.16 16.73 -3.32
C ALA A 120 -6.05 17.62 -2.78
N LEU A 121 -6.25 18.94 -2.82
CA LEU A 121 -5.27 19.91 -2.34
C LEU A 121 -5.17 19.94 -0.81
N THR A 122 -6.31 19.82 -0.13
CA THR A 122 -6.41 19.88 1.33
C THR A 122 -7.42 18.87 1.84
N PRO A 123 -7.20 18.28 3.04
CA PRO A 123 -8.20 17.42 3.66
C PRO A 123 -9.35 18.22 4.24
N THR A 124 -10.57 17.67 4.19
CA THR A 124 -11.73 18.18 4.89
C THR A 124 -12.27 17.16 5.90
N SER A 125 -13.04 17.62 6.89
CA SER A 125 -13.61 16.73 7.90
C SER A 125 -14.63 15.74 7.33
N ALA A 126 -15.36 16.15 6.29
CA ALA A 126 -16.37 15.34 5.62
C ALA A 126 -15.81 14.43 4.51
N GLY A 127 -14.52 14.60 4.13
CA GLY A 127 -13.91 13.98 2.96
C GLY A 127 -14.09 14.83 1.69
N GLU A 128 -13.28 14.55 0.67
CA GLU A 128 -13.22 15.34 -0.57
C GLU A 128 -13.83 14.60 -1.77
N GLY A 129 -14.40 13.40 -1.56
CA GLY A 129 -15.02 12.62 -2.61
C GLY A 129 -14.05 11.97 -3.61
N LYS A 130 -12.76 11.85 -3.27
CA LYS A 130 -11.74 11.26 -4.17
C LYS A 130 -12.14 9.86 -4.67
N SER A 131 -12.56 8.97 -3.78
CA SER A 131 -12.96 7.60 -4.15
C SER A 131 -14.18 7.62 -5.08
N THR A 132 -15.20 8.44 -4.78
CA THR A 132 -16.39 8.60 -5.64
C THR A 132 -16.01 9.10 -7.04
N VAL A 133 -15.14 10.11 -7.13
CA VAL A 133 -14.66 10.64 -8.42
C VAL A 133 -13.82 9.60 -9.17
N SER A 134 -12.94 8.86 -8.48
CA SER A 134 -12.12 7.81 -9.08
C SER A 134 -12.98 6.70 -9.67
N ILE A 135 -14.00 6.26 -8.94
CA ILE A 135 -14.92 5.21 -9.37
C ILE A 135 -15.73 5.69 -10.58
N GLY A 136 -16.37 6.86 -10.48
CA GLY A 136 -17.16 7.41 -11.59
C GLY A 136 -16.33 7.65 -12.86
N LEU A 137 -15.06 8.06 -12.73
CA LEU A 137 -14.14 8.21 -13.87
C LEU A 137 -13.80 6.85 -14.52
N ALA A 138 -13.53 5.82 -13.72
CA ALA A 138 -13.24 4.49 -14.24
C ALA A 138 -14.46 3.87 -14.92
N ASP A 139 -15.66 4.05 -14.35
CA ASP A 139 -16.91 3.60 -14.97
C ASP A 139 -17.17 4.33 -16.29
N ALA A 140 -16.98 5.64 -16.35
CA ALA A 140 -17.10 6.41 -17.58
C ALA A 140 -16.12 5.94 -18.67
N LEU A 141 -14.86 5.67 -18.31
CA LEU A 141 -13.88 5.10 -19.24
C LEU A 141 -14.33 3.73 -19.78
N SER A 142 -14.84 2.87 -18.88
CA SER A 142 -15.37 1.55 -19.23
C SER A 142 -16.56 1.65 -20.18
N GLN A 143 -17.51 2.57 -19.92
CA GLN A 143 -18.66 2.83 -20.79
C GLN A 143 -18.26 3.37 -22.18
N LEU A 144 -17.14 4.10 -22.25
CA LEU A 144 -16.54 4.54 -23.53
C LEU A 144 -15.77 3.41 -24.25
N GLY A 145 -15.87 2.17 -23.79
CA GLY A 145 -15.23 1.00 -24.39
C GLY A 145 -13.73 0.90 -24.13
N LYS A 146 -13.21 1.63 -23.14
CA LYS A 146 -11.80 1.51 -22.71
C LYS A 146 -11.64 0.38 -21.71
N LYS A 147 -10.54 -0.35 -21.78
CA LYS A 147 -10.18 -1.36 -20.79
C LYS A 147 -9.65 -0.63 -19.54
N ALA A 148 -10.56 -0.31 -18.63
CA ALA A 148 -10.29 0.45 -17.42
C ALA A 148 -10.33 -0.44 -16.18
N ALA A 149 -9.51 -0.08 -15.17
CA ALA A 149 -9.53 -0.68 -13.85
C ALA A 149 -9.25 0.38 -12.77
N LEU A 150 -9.65 0.08 -11.54
CA LEU A 150 -9.37 0.87 -10.36
C LEU A 150 -8.24 0.26 -9.52
N SER A 151 -7.49 1.11 -8.82
CA SER A 151 -6.58 0.69 -7.75
C SER A 151 -6.83 1.56 -6.52
N LEU A 152 -7.58 1.02 -5.56
CA LEU A 152 -8.11 1.74 -4.40
C LEU A 152 -7.52 1.21 -3.09
N ARG A 153 -7.63 2.01 -2.03
CA ARG A 153 -7.28 1.61 -0.68
C ARG A 153 -8.39 0.77 -0.06
N GLU A 154 -7.98 -0.19 0.78
CA GLU A 154 -8.88 -0.92 1.65
C GLU A 154 -9.35 -0.01 2.80
N PRO A 155 -10.66 0.03 3.11
CA PRO A 155 -11.18 0.81 4.22
C PRO A 155 -10.81 0.20 5.57
N SER A 156 -10.46 1.07 6.53
CA SER A 156 -10.23 0.72 7.93
C SER A 156 -11.54 0.80 8.73
N LEU A 157 -11.73 -0.08 9.70
CA LEU A 157 -12.92 -0.10 10.55
C LEU A 157 -13.13 1.21 11.31
N GLY A 158 -12.06 1.82 11.82
CA GLY A 158 -12.15 3.06 12.56
C GLY A 158 -12.85 4.18 11.79
N PRO A 159 -12.41 4.55 10.59
CA PRO A 159 -13.11 5.48 9.71
C PRO A 159 -14.50 5.03 9.28
N CYS A 160 -14.73 3.73 9.02
CA CYS A 160 -16.04 3.22 8.61
C CYS A 160 -17.12 3.47 9.66
N PHE A 161 -16.79 3.28 10.94
CA PHE A 161 -17.68 3.59 12.06
C PHE A 161 -17.56 5.04 12.56
N GLY A 162 -16.76 5.87 11.90
CA GLY A 162 -16.55 7.28 12.21
C GLY A 162 -17.36 8.23 11.31
N ILE A 163 -17.05 9.51 11.41
CA ILE A 163 -17.73 10.58 10.65
C ILE A 163 -17.48 10.46 9.13
N LYS A 164 -16.33 9.94 8.71
CA LYS A 164 -15.94 9.84 7.29
C LYS A 164 -16.63 8.69 6.55
N GLY A 165 -17.16 7.69 7.26
CA GLY A 165 -17.70 6.48 6.65
C GLY A 165 -16.62 5.60 5.97
N GLY A 166 -17.06 4.68 5.10
CA GLY A 166 -16.18 3.76 4.37
C GLY A 166 -15.48 4.39 3.17
N ALA A 167 -14.56 3.62 2.56
CA ALA A 167 -13.80 4.04 1.37
C ALA A 167 -14.32 3.37 0.08
N THR A 168 -15.57 2.97 0.04
CA THR A 168 -16.21 2.26 -1.10
C THR A 168 -16.82 3.20 -2.14
N GLY A 169 -16.62 4.51 -2.02
CA GLY A 169 -17.30 5.51 -2.84
C GLY A 169 -18.63 5.94 -2.23
N GLY A 170 -19.55 6.46 -3.04
CA GLY A 170 -20.88 6.90 -2.59
C GLY A 170 -21.84 7.16 -3.75
N GLY A 171 -23.15 7.15 -3.47
CA GLY A 171 -24.20 7.27 -4.47
C GLY A 171 -24.10 6.18 -5.52
N MET A 172 -24.16 6.56 -6.80
CA MET A 172 -24.03 5.63 -7.93
C MET A 172 -22.58 5.24 -8.25
N SER A 173 -21.59 5.85 -7.61
CA SER A 173 -20.17 5.56 -7.82
C SER A 173 -19.61 4.78 -6.61
N GLN A 174 -19.88 3.48 -6.57
CA GLN A 174 -19.49 2.60 -5.46
C GLN A 174 -18.83 1.32 -5.98
N ILE A 175 -17.92 0.75 -5.16
CA ILE A 175 -17.45 -0.64 -5.30
C ILE A 175 -18.31 -1.56 -4.42
N VAL A 176 -18.56 -2.77 -4.92
CA VAL A 176 -19.46 -3.75 -4.30
C VAL A 176 -18.79 -5.12 -4.15
N PRO A 177 -19.17 -5.90 -3.11
CA PRO A 177 -20.19 -5.67 -2.08
C PRO A 177 -19.70 -4.69 -1.00
N MET A 178 -20.44 -3.59 -0.80
CA MET A 178 -20.01 -2.46 0.02
C MET A 178 -19.81 -2.83 1.49
N ASP A 179 -20.76 -3.55 2.08
CA ASP A 179 -20.73 -3.95 3.49
C ASP A 179 -19.54 -4.88 3.80
N GLU A 180 -19.29 -5.87 2.97
CA GLU A 180 -18.15 -6.78 3.14
C GLU A 180 -16.81 -6.05 3.00
N ILE A 181 -16.69 -5.12 2.04
CA ILE A 181 -15.47 -4.34 1.82
C ILE A 181 -15.20 -3.41 2.99
N ASN A 182 -16.22 -2.74 3.51
CA ASN A 182 -16.08 -1.79 4.61
C ASN A 182 -15.82 -2.43 5.98
N LEU A 183 -16.09 -3.72 6.15
CA LEU A 183 -15.93 -4.39 7.43
C LEU A 183 -14.63 -5.20 7.49
N ASN A 184 -14.69 -6.49 7.30
CA ASN A 184 -13.51 -7.36 7.43
C ASN A 184 -12.95 -7.83 6.09
N PHE A 185 -13.56 -7.46 5.01
CA PHE A 185 -13.22 -7.72 3.61
C PHE A 185 -12.65 -9.15 3.36
N THR A 186 -11.32 -9.29 3.24
CA THR A 186 -10.59 -10.55 3.14
C THR A 186 -9.64 -10.80 4.31
N GLY A 187 -9.68 -9.92 5.33
CA GLY A 187 -8.89 -10.05 6.55
C GLY A 187 -7.50 -9.44 6.51
N ASP A 188 -7.17 -8.63 5.49
CA ASP A 188 -5.81 -8.10 5.30
C ASP A 188 -5.40 -7.15 6.43
N ILE A 189 -6.26 -6.21 6.82
CA ILE A 189 -5.99 -5.30 7.93
C ILE A 189 -5.91 -6.05 9.26
N HIS A 190 -6.71 -7.11 9.43
CA HIS A 190 -6.62 -7.99 10.59
C HIS A 190 -5.27 -8.72 10.65
N ALA A 191 -4.78 -9.24 9.54
CA ALA A 191 -3.46 -9.87 9.45
C ALA A 191 -2.34 -8.87 9.77
N ILE A 192 -2.44 -7.62 9.28
CA ILE A 192 -1.51 -6.53 9.61
C ILE A 192 -1.51 -6.25 11.11
N THR A 193 -2.69 -6.15 11.73
CA THR A 193 -2.84 -5.97 13.18
C THR A 193 -2.18 -7.12 13.95
N ALA A 194 -2.42 -8.35 13.52
CA ALA A 194 -1.84 -9.54 14.16
C ALA A 194 -0.31 -9.56 14.04
N ALA A 195 0.24 -9.28 12.85
CA ALA A 195 1.69 -9.25 12.62
C ALA A 195 2.37 -8.13 13.44
N ASN A 196 1.77 -6.96 13.50
CA ASN A 196 2.26 -5.84 14.32
C ASN A 196 2.27 -6.21 15.82
N ASN A 197 1.19 -6.79 16.31
CA ASN A 197 1.07 -7.12 17.73
C ASN A 197 1.90 -8.35 18.10
N LEU A 198 2.16 -9.28 17.17
CA LEU A 198 3.14 -10.34 17.36
C LEU A 198 4.53 -9.76 17.66
N LEU A 199 5.00 -8.81 16.85
CA LEU A 199 6.30 -8.15 17.09
C LEU A 199 6.34 -7.48 18.46
N SER A 200 5.27 -6.77 18.87
CA SER A 200 5.18 -6.17 20.21
C SER A 200 5.26 -7.22 21.32
N ALA A 201 4.59 -8.35 21.15
CA ALA A 201 4.63 -9.44 22.12
C ALA A 201 6.03 -10.10 22.22
N MET A 202 6.71 -10.27 21.06
CA MET A 202 8.08 -10.77 21.02
C MET A 202 9.07 -9.84 21.72
N ILE A 203 8.92 -8.52 21.58
CA ILE A 203 9.73 -7.53 22.30
C ILE A 203 9.54 -7.69 23.81
N ASP A 204 8.29 -7.74 24.29
CA ASP A 204 8.00 -7.88 25.74
C ASP A 204 8.52 -9.21 26.30
N ASN A 205 8.36 -10.29 25.53
CA ASN A 205 8.87 -11.60 25.90
C ASN A 205 10.41 -11.58 26.04
N HIS A 206 11.11 -11.02 25.07
CA HIS A 206 12.57 -10.90 25.07
C HIS A 206 13.09 -10.10 26.29
N ILE A 207 12.45 -8.97 26.59
CA ILE A 207 12.83 -8.11 27.73
C ILE A 207 12.57 -8.82 29.07
N THR A 208 11.52 -9.62 29.14
CA THR A 208 11.17 -10.36 30.37
C THR A 208 12.12 -11.53 30.61
N HIS A 209 12.62 -12.19 29.55
CA HIS A 209 13.45 -13.39 29.63
C HIS A 209 14.94 -13.13 29.34
N GLY A 210 15.52 -12.08 29.91
CA GLY A 210 16.94 -11.86 29.90
C GLY A 210 17.43 -10.61 29.19
N ASN A 211 16.68 -10.09 28.21
CA ASN A 211 17.04 -8.87 27.47
C ASN A 211 18.46 -8.91 26.85
N GLU A 212 18.82 -10.01 26.22
CA GLU A 212 20.14 -10.23 25.63
C GLU A 212 20.54 -9.16 24.60
N LEU A 213 19.56 -8.61 23.85
CA LEU A 213 19.79 -7.51 22.93
C LEU A 213 19.99 -6.14 23.60
N GLY A 214 19.81 -6.06 24.91
CA GLY A 214 20.08 -4.87 25.69
C GLY A 214 19.12 -3.71 25.44
N PHE A 215 17.80 -3.97 25.27
CA PHE A 215 16.81 -2.91 25.14
C PHE A 215 16.86 -1.95 26.33
N GLN A 216 17.12 -0.69 26.05
CA GLN A 216 16.97 0.43 26.99
C GLN A 216 15.66 1.19 26.72
N THR A 217 15.38 1.44 25.46
CA THR A 217 14.12 2.08 25.03
C THR A 217 13.39 1.20 24.05
N ILE A 218 12.04 1.30 24.02
CA ILE A 218 11.17 0.62 23.06
C ILE A 218 10.40 1.70 22.32
N CYS A 219 10.57 1.79 21.00
CA CYS A 219 9.86 2.74 20.15
C CYS A 219 8.67 2.12 19.44
N PHE A 220 8.66 0.81 19.20
CA PHE A 220 7.60 0.10 18.51
C PHE A 220 6.32 0.02 19.38
N LYS A 221 5.16 0.19 18.73
CA LYS A 221 3.86 0.28 19.41
C LYS A 221 2.87 -0.76 18.88
N ARG A 222 1.91 -1.10 19.72
CA ARG A 222 0.77 -1.95 19.35
C ARG A 222 -0.18 -1.23 18.40
N CYS A 223 -1.05 -1.96 17.76
CA CYS A 223 -2.11 -1.39 16.94
C CYS A 223 -3.46 -2.10 17.14
N LEU A 224 -4.53 -1.38 16.81
CA LEU A 224 -5.90 -1.86 16.77
C LEU A 224 -6.62 -1.11 15.65
N ASP A 225 -7.45 -1.80 14.83
CA ASP A 225 -8.12 -1.15 13.71
C ASP A 225 -9.41 -0.42 14.13
N LEU A 226 -9.34 0.33 15.21
CA LEU A 226 -10.43 1.16 15.74
C LEU A 226 -9.88 2.51 16.23
N ASN A 227 -10.73 3.52 16.21
CA ASN A 227 -10.46 4.84 16.80
C ASN A 227 -10.78 4.82 18.29
N ASP A 228 -9.84 4.36 19.13
CA ASP A 228 -9.97 4.35 20.58
C ASP A 228 -9.00 5.36 21.23
N ARG A 229 -9.55 6.45 21.75
CA ARG A 229 -8.76 7.51 22.40
C ARG A 229 -8.19 7.08 23.75
N ALA A 230 -8.87 6.17 24.46
CA ALA A 230 -8.42 5.70 25.76
C ALA A 230 -7.14 4.86 25.67
N LEU A 231 -6.86 4.28 24.49
CA LEU A 231 -5.67 3.47 24.23
C LEU A 231 -4.45 4.28 23.74
N ARG A 232 -4.54 5.62 23.67
CA ARG A 232 -3.43 6.46 23.21
C ARG A 232 -2.28 6.54 24.20
N GLU A 233 -2.56 6.31 25.49
CA GLU A 233 -1.56 6.17 26.53
C GLU A 233 -2.07 5.19 27.57
N ILE A 234 -1.34 4.08 27.74
CA ILE A 234 -1.69 3.00 28.67
C ILE A 234 -0.45 2.53 29.42
N ARG A 235 -0.66 1.88 30.56
CA ARG A 235 0.37 1.15 31.27
C ARG A 235 0.16 -0.33 31.14
N ILE A 236 1.17 -1.05 30.70
CA ILE A 236 1.17 -2.51 30.53
C ILE A 236 2.19 -3.17 31.47
N GLY A 237 2.15 -4.51 31.57
CA GLY A 237 3.04 -5.28 32.41
C GLY A 237 2.74 -5.16 33.92
N LEU A 238 1.52 -4.77 34.28
CA LEU A 238 1.07 -4.65 35.67
C LEU A 238 0.63 -6.02 36.22
N GLY A 239 0.66 -6.17 37.56
CA GLY A 239 0.16 -7.40 38.22
C GLY A 239 1.23 -8.44 38.53
N GLY A 240 2.52 -8.07 38.47
CA GLY A 240 3.64 -8.92 38.88
C GLY A 240 4.50 -9.40 37.72
N THR A 241 5.56 -10.13 38.04
CA THR A 241 6.61 -10.53 37.09
C THR A 241 6.12 -11.44 35.97
N ALA A 242 5.07 -12.22 36.23
CA ALA A 242 4.44 -13.07 35.21
C ALA A 242 3.82 -12.28 34.04
N ASN A 243 3.48 -11.01 34.27
CA ASN A 243 2.86 -10.12 33.27
C ASN A 243 3.87 -9.23 32.54
N GLY A 244 5.18 -9.46 32.73
CA GLY A 244 6.26 -8.71 32.12
C GLY A 244 6.72 -7.50 32.94
N LYS A 245 7.43 -6.57 32.31
CA LYS A 245 7.95 -5.36 32.97
C LYS A 245 7.00 -4.18 32.78
N PRO A 246 6.63 -3.46 33.85
CA PRO A 246 5.75 -2.29 33.76
C PRO A 246 6.36 -1.19 32.88
N ARG A 247 5.59 -0.73 31.87
CA ARG A 247 5.98 0.38 31.01
C ARG A 247 4.77 1.10 30.43
N THR A 248 4.99 2.29 29.89
CA THR A 248 3.99 3.02 29.10
C THR A 248 3.99 2.48 27.65
N ASP A 249 2.81 2.29 27.10
CA ASP A 249 2.59 1.91 25.71
C ASP A 249 1.39 2.65 25.14
N LYS A 250 1.05 2.38 23.87
CA LYS A 250 -0.14 2.89 23.20
C LYS A 250 -0.58 1.94 22.08
N PHE A 251 -1.83 2.09 21.65
CA PHE A 251 -2.32 1.49 20.42
C PHE A 251 -2.45 2.57 19.33
N ASN A 252 -1.76 2.38 18.22
CA ASN A 252 -2.02 3.13 17.00
C ASN A 252 -3.19 2.47 16.24
N ILE A 253 -3.85 3.19 15.33
CA ILE A 253 -4.77 2.54 14.39
C ILE A 253 -3.95 1.71 13.39
N SER A 254 -4.44 0.52 13.00
CA SER A 254 -3.68 -0.43 12.16
C SER A 254 -3.20 0.17 10.84
N VAL A 255 -4.01 1.01 10.21
CA VAL A 255 -3.67 1.71 8.95
C VAL A 255 -2.62 2.83 9.12
N ALA A 256 -2.27 3.19 10.35
CA ALA A 256 -1.15 4.09 10.68
C ALA A 256 0.08 3.32 11.19
N SER A 257 0.09 1.99 11.14
CA SER A 257 1.25 1.18 11.51
C SER A 257 2.32 1.18 10.43
N GLU A 258 3.58 1.02 10.84
CA GLU A 258 4.69 0.83 9.91
C GLU A 258 4.53 -0.46 9.09
N VAL A 259 3.92 -1.50 9.68
CA VAL A 259 3.63 -2.76 8.99
C VAL A 259 2.69 -2.56 7.80
N MET A 260 1.63 -1.73 7.94
CA MET A 260 0.76 -1.35 6.83
C MET A 260 1.54 -0.63 5.72
N ALA A 261 2.36 0.35 6.06
CA ALA A 261 3.16 1.09 5.09
C ALA A 261 4.14 0.18 4.34
N ILE A 262 4.79 -0.73 5.06
CA ILE A 262 5.72 -1.72 4.49
C ILE A 262 4.99 -2.67 3.53
N LEU A 263 3.84 -3.22 3.92
CA LEU A 263 3.06 -4.11 3.04
C LEU A 263 2.68 -3.40 1.73
N CYS A 264 2.26 -2.15 1.81
CA CYS A 264 1.86 -1.39 0.62
C CYS A 264 3.04 -1.01 -0.30
N LEU A 265 4.26 -0.91 0.24
CA LEU A 265 5.47 -0.58 -0.52
C LEU A 265 6.24 -1.82 -0.98
N ALA A 266 5.93 -3.00 -0.45
CA ALA A 266 6.57 -4.23 -0.84
C ALA A 266 6.25 -4.61 -2.30
N GLU A 267 7.24 -5.22 -2.96
CA GLU A 267 7.10 -5.68 -4.36
C GLU A 267 6.75 -7.16 -4.45
N ASP A 268 7.16 -7.94 -3.45
CA ASP A 268 6.86 -9.36 -3.29
C ASP A 268 7.02 -9.80 -1.83
N LEU A 269 6.80 -11.08 -1.55
CA LEU A 269 6.91 -11.64 -0.20
C LEU A 269 8.34 -11.58 0.36
N ALA A 270 9.36 -11.72 -0.49
CA ALA A 270 10.76 -11.68 -0.06
C ALA A 270 11.16 -10.24 0.33
N ASP A 271 10.76 -9.25 -0.47
CA ASP A 271 10.94 -7.83 -0.18
C ASP A 271 10.13 -7.42 1.08
N LEU A 272 8.88 -7.92 1.22
CA LEU A 272 8.08 -7.72 2.44
C LEU A 272 8.84 -8.21 3.67
N LYS A 273 9.33 -9.45 3.66
CA LYS A 273 10.10 -10.02 4.77
C LYS A 273 11.35 -9.19 5.07
N HIS A 274 12.09 -8.80 4.04
CA HIS A 274 13.28 -7.97 4.18
C HIS A 274 12.98 -6.65 4.87
N ARG A 275 11.95 -5.92 4.39
CA ARG A 275 11.53 -4.62 4.95
C ARG A 275 11.03 -4.74 6.39
N LEU A 276 10.23 -5.77 6.70
CA LEU A 276 9.79 -6.06 8.07
C LEU A 276 10.97 -6.25 9.01
N GLY A 277 12.01 -6.93 8.57
CA GLY A 277 13.25 -7.11 9.34
C GLY A 277 14.00 -5.80 9.64
N GLN A 278 13.81 -4.74 8.85
CA GLN A 278 14.45 -3.44 9.06
C GLN A 278 13.73 -2.52 10.05
N ILE A 279 12.52 -2.85 10.48
CA ILE A 279 11.78 -2.06 11.48
C ILE A 279 12.64 -1.85 12.71
N ILE A 280 12.83 -0.59 13.11
CA ILE A 280 13.52 -0.24 14.36
C ILE A 280 12.53 -0.38 15.51
N ILE A 281 12.84 -1.25 16.47
CA ILE A 281 11.94 -1.59 17.57
C ILE A 281 12.36 -1.00 18.91
N GLY A 282 13.61 -0.57 19.01
CA GLY A 282 14.18 0.03 20.21
C GLY A 282 15.64 0.36 20.04
N GLU A 283 16.28 0.74 21.15
CA GLU A 283 17.68 1.11 21.21
C GLU A 283 18.35 0.54 22.46
N THR A 284 19.66 0.27 22.34
CA THR A 284 20.53 -0.07 23.47
C THR A 284 20.94 1.17 24.28
N ASN A 285 21.63 0.97 25.40
CA ASN A 285 22.24 2.08 26.20
C ASN A 285 23.23 2.93 25.38
N GLU A 286 23.83 2.36 24.35
CA GLU A 286 24.76 3.06 23.45
C GLU A 286 24.05 3.74 22.28
N HIS A 287 22.71 3.84 22.33
CA HIS A 287 21.85 4.35 21.24
C HIS A 287 21.97 3.60 19.90
N LYS A 288 22.40 2.33 19.95
CA LYS A 288 22.40 1.48 18.78
C LYS A 288 20.98 0.98 18.50
N PRO A 289 20.46 1.11 17.26
CA PRO A 289 19.12 0.66 16.92
C PRO A 289 19.04 -0.87 16.95
N ILE A 290 18.01 -1.38 17.60
CA ILE A 290 17.62 -2.80 17.57
C ILE A 290 16.50 -2.94 16.54
N ARG A 291 16.61 -3.94 15.67
CA ARG A 291 15.68 -4.17 14.55
C ARG A 291 14.87 -5.44 14.76
N ALA A 292 13.73 -5.55 14.07
CA ALA A 292 12.88 -6.74 14.14
C ALA A 292 13.61 -8.03 13.73
N LYS A 293 14.56 -7.97 12.78
CA LYS A 293 15.40 -9.10 12.38
C LYS A 293 16.31 -9.61 13.52
N ASP A 294 16.72 -8.74 14.44
CA ASP A 294 17.57 -9.13 15.58
C ASP A 294 16.80 -10.02 16.56
N LEU A 295 15.46 -9.86 16.62
CA LEU A 295 14.53 -10.80 17.27
C LEU A 295 14.11 -11.99 16.41
N LYS A 296 14.57 -12.07 15.14
CA LYS A 296 14.11 -13.05 14.14
C LYS A 296 12.58 -13.05 13.94
N ALA A 297 11.97 -11.88 14.07
CA ALA A 297 10.51 -11.72 13.97
C ALA A 297 10.01 -11.62 12.51
N ASP A 298 10.87 -11.21 11.58
CA ASP A 298 10.57 -10.96 10.18
C ASP A 298 9.90 -12.14 9.48
N GLY A 299 10.39 -13.37 9.75
CA GLY A 299 9.83 -14.59 9.18
C GLY A 299 8.40 -14.89 9.65
N ALA A 300 8.16 -14.75 10.96
CA ALA A 300 6.84 -14.99 11.55
C ALA A 300 5.83 -13.93 11.10
N MET A 301 6.24 -12.66 11.04
CA MET A 301 5.41 -11.58 10.52
C MET A 301 5.06 -11.80 9.03
N ALA A 302 6.04 -12.15 8.20
CA ALA A 302 5.81 -12.44 6.79
C ALA A 302 4.88 -13.64 6.57
N ALA A 303 4.96 -14.65 7.44
CA ALA A 303 4.06 -15.82 7.39
C ALA A 303 2.60 -15.44 7.69
N ILE A 304 2.35 -14.53 8.63
CA ILE A 304 1.01 -14.00 8.90
C ILE A 304 0.49 -13.19 7.71
N LEU A 305 1.37 -12.44 7.04
CA LEU A 305 1.03 -11.52 5.96
C LEU A 305 1.05 -12.18 4.57
N LYS A 306 1.33 -13.48 4.46
CA LYS A 306 1.53 -14.17 3.17
C LYS A 306 0.34 -14.07 2.21
N ASP A 307 -0.88 -14.03 2.74
CA ASP A 307 -2.12 -13.92 1.95
C ASP A 307 -2.59 -12.47 1.86
N ALA A 308 -2.28 -11.66 2.88
CA ALA A 308 -2.59 -10.23 2.89
C ALA A 308 -1.78 -9.41 1.88
N ILE A 309 -0.67 -9.93 1.34
CA ILE A 309 0.11 -9.27 0.29
C ILE A 309 -0.53 -9.39 -1.10
N LEU A 310 -1.51 -10.28 -1.27
CA LEU A 310 -2.19 -10.51 -2.54
C LEU A 310 -3.31 -9.48 -2.73
N PRO A 311 -3.34 -8.72 -3.85
CA PRO A 311 -4.40 -7.75 -4.10
C PRO A 311 -5.78 -8.38 -4.23
N ASN A 312 -6.78 -7.70 -3.69
CA ASN A 312 -8.18 -8.09 -3.80
C ASN A 312 -8.78 -7.53 -5.08
N LEU A 313 -9.54 -8.34 -5.81
CA LEU A 313 -10.34 -7.96 -6.96
C LEU A 313 -11.82 -7.93 -6.57
N VAL A 314 -12.48 -6.82 -6.88
CA VAL A 314 -13.92 -6.59 -6.75
C VAL A 314 -14.42 -5.83 -7.98
N GLN A 315 -15.62 -5.26 -7.91
CA GLN A 315 -16.23 -4.53 -9.02
C GLN A 315 -16.92 -3.25 -8.54
N THR A 316 -17.17 -2.33 -9.47
CA THR A 316 -18.08 -1.20 -9.25
C THR A 316 -19.54 -1.63 -9.49
N LEU A 317 -20.50 -0.74 -9.23
CA LEU A 317 -21.91 -0.93 -9.61
C LEU A 317 -22.05 -1.15 -11.13
N GLU A 318 -21.21 -0.50 -11.94
CA GLU A 318 -21.18 -0.63 -13.41
C GLU A 318 -20.29 -1.80 -13.89
N HIS A 319 -19.90 -2.71 -12.97
CA HIS A 319 -19.07 -3.88 -13.26
C HIS A 319 -17.66 -3.55 -13.79
N THR A 320 -17.11 -2.38 -13.50
CA THR A 320 -15.70 -2.08 -13.77
C THR A 320 -14.82 -2.80 -12.74
N PRO A 321 -13.74 -3.48 -13.16
CA PRO A 321 -12.83 -4.16 -12.26
C PRO A 321 -12.14 -3.17 -11.29
N ALA A 322 -12.07 -3.54 -10.00
CA ALA A 322 -11.42 -2.73 -8.99
C ALA A 322 -10.49 -3.58 -8.11
N PHE A 323 -9.21 -3.19 -8.09
CA PHE A 323 -8.23 -3.73 -7.15
C PHE A 323 -8.29 -2.92 -5.87
N VAL A 324 -8.53 -3.57 -4.74
CA VAL A 324 -8.59 -2.95 -3.41
C VAL A 324 -7.52 -3.59 -2.55
N HIS A 325 -6.50 -2.82 -2.15
CA HIS A 325 -5.39 -3.40 -1.40
C HIS A 325 -4.62 -2.36 -0.59
N GLY A 326 -4.44 -2.67 0.69
CA GLY A 326 -3.77 -1.80 1.66
C GLY A 326 -4.52 -0.48 1.89
N GLY A 327 -4.30 0.15 3.02
CA GLY A 327 -5.04 1.35 3.40
C GLY A 327 -4.23 2.35 4.24
N PRO A 328 -2.97 2.68 3.88
CA PRO A 328 -2.14 3.55 4.71
C PRO A 328 -2.70 4.98 4.72
N PHE A 329 -2.69 5.61 5.90
CA PHE A 329 -3.06 7.02 6.01
C PHE A 329 -2.01 7.92 5.35
N ALA A 330 -2.48 8.95 4.63
CA ALA A 330 -1.61 9.87 3.88
C ALA A 330 -0.70 10.73 4.76
N ASN A 331 -1.12 11.04 5.99
CA ASN A 331 -0.32 11.80 6.95
C ASN A 331 0.73 10.95 7.68
N ILE A 332 0.71 9.63 7.51
CA ILE A 332 1.67 8.70 8.12
C ILE A 332 2.57 8.08 7.05
N ALA A 333 2.00 7.77 5.89
CA ALA A 333 2.69 7.12 4.78
C ALA A 333 2.27 7.75 3.44
N HIS A 334 2.14 6.97 2.37
CA HIS A 334 1.90 7.47 1.01
C HIS A 334 0.41 7.67 0.66
N GLY A 335 -0.52 7.17 1.48
CA GLY A 335 -1.96 7.44 1.35
C GLY A 335 -2.61 6.98 0.05
N THR A 336 -2.07 5.92 -0.57
CA THR A 336 -2.58 5.32 -1.81
C THR A 336 -2.64 3.79 -1.69
N SER A 337 -3.18 3.12 -2.68
CA SER A 337 -3.15 1.66 -2.81
C SER A 337 -1.72 1.11 -2.85
N SER A 338 -1.56 -0.20 -2.73
CA SER A 338 -0.24 -0.84 -2.75
C SER A 338 0.44 -0.79 -4.12
N VAL A 339 1.77 -0.86 -4.11
CA VAL A 339 2.59 -0.96 -5.33
C VAL A 339 2.21 -2.21 -6.14
N ILE A 340 1.98 -3.34 -5.46
CA ILE A 340 1.58 -4.60 -6.12
C ILE A 340 0.23 -4.42 -6.84
N ALA A 341 -0.79 -3.85 -6.18
CA ALA A 341 -2.10 -3.65 -6.79
C ALA A 341 -2.03 -2.70 -7.99
N ALA A 342 -1.30 -1.59 -7.87
CA ALA A 342 -1.13 -0.64 -8.95
C ALA A 342 -0.39 -1.25 -10.16
N LYS A 343 0.70 -1.99 -9.93
CA LYS A 343 1.44 -2.70 -10.99
C LYS A 343 0.59 -3.77 -11.64
N THR A 344 -0.17 -4.55 -10.85
CA THR A 344 -1.10 -5.57 -11.38
C THR A 344 -2.16 -4.94 -12.26
N ALA A 345 -2.80 -3.87 -11.80
CA ALA A 345 -3.81 -3.16 -12.59
C ALA A 345 -3.23 -2.62 -13.92
N LEU A 346 -2.05 -2.01 -13.88
CA LEU A 346 -1.36 -1.48 -15.07
C LEU A 346 -0.93 -2.57 -16.06
N SER A 347 -0.67 -3.79 -15.58
CA SER A 347 -0.36 -4.92 -16.46
C SER A 347 -1.60 -5.50 -17.16
N LEU A 348 -2.79 -5.22 -16.62
CA LEU A 348 -4.04 -5.85 -17.04
C LEU A 348 -5.00 -4.89 -17.75
N ALA A 349 -4.86 -3.58 -17.60
CA ALA A 349 -5.78 -2.58 -18.15
C ALA A 349 -5.02 -1.45 -18.87
N ASP A 350 -5.68 -0.81 -19.86
CA ASP A 350 -5.11 0.32 -20.61
C ASP A 350 -5.16 1.63 -19.80
N TYR A 351 -6.15 1.74 -18.91
CA TYR A 351 -6.36 2.89 -18.04
C TYR A 351 -6.53 2.39 -16.59
N VAL A 352 -5.72 2.90 -15.71
CA VAL A 352 -5.84 2.62 -14.28
C VAL A 352 -6.09 3.93 -13.55
N VAL A 353 -7.21 4.00 -12.83
CA VAL A 353 -7.54 5.14 -11.98
C VAL A 353 -7.20 4.77 -10.53
N THR A 354 -6.41 5.60 -9.89
CA THR A 354 -6.05 5.44 -8.49
C THR A 354 -6.27 6.74 -7.72
N GLU A 355 -6.42 6.62 -6.41
CA GLU A 355 -6.51 7.77 -5.52
C GLU A 355 -5.25 7.89 -4.67
N ALA A 356 -4.94 9.11 -4.25
CA ALA A 356 -3.96 9.35 -3.21
C ALA A 356 -4.50 10.33 -2.18
N GLY A 357 -3.97 10.25 -0.98
CA GLY A 357 -4.10 11.32 0.00
C GLY A 357 -3.54 12.63 -0.55
N PHE A 358 -3.74 13.70 0.18
CA PHE A 358 -3.25 15.04 -0.16
C PHE A 358 -1.73 15.15 -0.01
#